data_724f8a0f7182f9b7a6367d0a60687abf
#
_entry.id   724f8a0f7182f9b7a6367d0a60687abf
#
_cell.length_a   1.000
_cell.length_b   1.000
_cell.length_c   1.000
_cell.angle_alpha   90.00
_cell.angle_beta   90.00
_cell.angle_gamma   90.00
#
_symmetry.space_group_name_H-M   'P 1'
#
loop_
_entity.id
_entity.type
_entity.pdbx_description
1 polymer ?
#
loop_
_entity_poly.entity_id
_entity_poly.type
_entity_poly.pdbx_seq_one_letter_code
_entity_poly.pdbx_strand_id
1 'polypeptide(L)'
;GLQSEDSNTIRVSEIEKGILPTRFVIYTEEAYSKHCKRYKEYTEWLEKRNTQRYVDIENHKQKIDGKNMLHCIRLITMGKEIAEGKGLNVRRPEKDYLISIRKGAVNLEELLTQAETLKNSMYKSFDESNLPDNVDKEFFMKLLIEIRQKSYVS
;
A
#
# COMPACT_ATOMS: atom_id res chain seq x y z
N GLY A 1 23.17 29.08 16.11
CA GLY A 1 21.80 28.98 16.59
C GLY A 1 20.78 29.21 15.48
N LEU A 2 19.52 29.18 15.80
CA LEU A 2 18.43 29.58 14.86
C LEU A 2 18.47 31.10 14.69
N GLN A 3 18.22 31.60 13.51
CA GLN A 3 18.22 33.04 13.21
C GLN A 3 16.95 33.73 13.78
N SER A 4 15.85 32.99 13.88
CA SER A 4 14.60 33.33 14.54
C SER A 4 13.92 32.05 15.05
N GLU A 5 12.88 32.15 15.87
CA GLU A 5 12.15 30.95 16.37
C GLU A 5 11.54 30.13 15.22
N ASP A 6 11.15 30.78 14.12
CA ASP A 6 10.58 30.12 12.93
C ASP A 6 11.63 29.75 11.86
N SER A 7 12.91 29.93 12.14
CA SER A 7 13.98 29.68 11.17
C SER A 7 14.22 28.19 10.99
N ASN A 8 14.15 27.74 9.73
CA ASN A 8 14.52 26.39 9.33
C ASN A 8 16.04 26.23 9.08
N THR A 9 16.82 27.28 9.32
CA THR A 9 18.25 27.30 9.05
C THR A 9 19.04 27.40 10.35
N ILE A 10 19.96 26.46 10.56
CA ILE A 10 20.91 26.49 11.67
C ILE A 10 22.15 27.21 11.21
N ARG A 11 22.53 28.28 11.88
CA ARG A 11 23.80 28.99 11.65
C ARG A 11 24.73 28.77 12.81
N VAL A 12 26.01 28.60 12.52
CA VAL A 12 27.05 28.67 13.53
C VAL A 12 27.14 30.15 13.93
N SER A 13 26.77 30.43 15.16
CA SER A 13 26.90 31.79 15.73
C SER A 13 28.08 31.82 16.70
N GLU A 14 28.78 32.95 16.75
CA GLU A 14 29.71 33.19 17.85
C GLU A 14 28.92 33.23 19.14
N ILE A 15 29.34 32.36 20.10
CA ILE A 15 28.73 32.32 21.42
C ILE A 15 29.59 33.20 22.31
N GLU A 16 29.00 34.24 22.91
CA GLU A 16 29.66 35.07 23.88
C GLU A 16 30.18 34.22 25.06
N LYS A 17 31.39 34.54 25.54
CA LYS A 17 31.98 33.82 26.69
C LYS A 17 31.04 33.88 27.90
N GLY A 18 30.67 32.71 28.42
CA GLY A 18 29.85 32.58 29.62
C GLY A 18 28.38 32.22 29.38
N ILE A 19 27.94 32.16 28.12
CA ILE A 19 26.61 31.66 27.78
C ILE A 19 26.65 30.13 27.68
N LEU A 20 25.85 29.47 28.51
CA LEU A 20 25.70 28.02 28.46
C LEU A 20 24.77 27.63 27.29
N PRO A 21 25.09 26.56 26.52
CA PRO A 21 24.24 26.08 25.46
C PRO A 21 22.88 25.64 26.03
N THR A 22 21.81 26.14 25.46
CA THR A 22 20.42 25.81 25.85
C THR A 22 19.96 24.50 25.34
N ARG A 23 20.54 24.01 24.24
CA ARG A 23 20.18 22.72 23.59
C ARG A 23 21.35 22.18 22.79
N PHE A 24 21.44 20.85 22.72
CA PHE A 24 22.32 20.15 21.80
C PHE A 24 21.51 19.76 20.53
N VAL A 25 22.09 20.04 19.37
CA VAL A 25 21.48 19.70 18.09
C VAL A 25 22.44 18.82 17.29
N ILE A 26 22.00 17.68 16.84
CA ILE A 26 22.74 16.86 15.89
C ILE A 26 22.13 17.17 14.52
N TYR A 27 22.91 17.76 13.62
CA TYR A 27 22.50 18.03 12.24
C TYR A 27 23.20 17.08 11.28
N THR A 28 22.41 16.35 10.50
CA THR A 28 22.89 15.49 9.42
C THR A 28 22.26 15.99 8.14
N GLU A 29 23.06 16.50 7.21
CA GLU A 29 22.61 17.05 5.92
C GLU A 29 21.80 16.04 5.11
N GLU A 30 22.25 14.79 5.12
CA GLU A 30 21.55 13.69 4.44
C GLU A 30 20.14 13.45 5.02
N ALA A 31 19.99 13.45 6.35
CA ALA A 31 18.71 13.28 7.00
C ALA A 31 17.76 14.45 6.71
N TYR A 32 18.29 15.67 6.70
CA TYR A 32 17.53 16.86 6.34
C TYR A 32 17.06 16.83 4.89
N SER A 33 17.97 16.51 3.96
CA SER A 33 17.63 16.39 2.54
C SER A 33 16.58 15.33 2.28
N LYS A 34 16.69 14.16 2.94
CA LYS A 34 15.67 13.10 2.86
C LYS A 34 14.32 13.57 3.41
N HIS A 35 14.32 14.34 4.50
CA HIS A 35 13.10 14.89 5.08
C HIS A 35 12.44 15.89 4.13
N CYS A 36 13.19 16.81 3.56
CA CYS A 36 12.69 17.78 2.58
C CYS A 36 12.10 17.10 1.34
N LYS A 37 12.78 16.07 0.83
CA LYS A 37 12.27 15.27 -0.29
C LYS A 37 10.94 14.60 0.04
N ARG A 38 10.85 13.93 1.20
CA ARG A 38 9.59 13.29 1.66
C ARG A 38 8.48 14.29 1.85
N TYR A 39 8.78 15.46 2.38
CA TYR A 39 7.79 16.54 2.55
C TYR A 39 7.26 17.02 1.21
N LYS A 40 8.15 17.23 0.22
CA LYS A 40 7.76 17.60 -1.14
C LYS A 40 6.89 16.53 -1.79
N GLU A 41 7.32 15.26 -1.74
CA GLU A 41 6.55 14.13 -2.27
C GLU A 41 5.16 14.03 -1.61
N TYR A 42 5.08 14.26 -0.30
CA TYR A 42 3.82 14.29 0.44
C TYR A 42 2.90 15.43 0.00
N THR A 43 3.46 16.63 -0.21
CA THR A 43 2.70 17.80 -0.67
C THR A 43 2.17 17.58 -2.08
N GLU A 44 2.99 17.08 -2.98
CA GLU A 44 2.57 16.72 -4.35
C GLU A 44 1.50 15.62 -4.35
N TRP A 45 1.62 14.64 -3.44
CA TRP A 45 0.60 13.61 -3.27
C TRP A 45 -0.73 14.20 -2.75
N LEU A 46 -0.69 15.15 -1.81
CA LEU A 46 -1.89 15.83 -1.31
C LEU A 46 -2.65 16.55 -2.42
N GLU A 47 -1.93 17.20 -3.34
CA GLU A 47 -2.53 17.90 -4.49
C GLU A 47 -3.15 16.93 -5.50
N LYS A 48 -2.48 15.78 -5.74
CA LYS A 48 -2.89 14.78 -6.74
C LYS A 48 -3.82 13.70 -6.18
N ARG A 49 -4.02 13.64 -4.86
CA ARG A 49 -4.82 12.58 -4.24
C ARG A 49 -6.27 12.60 -4.70
N ASN A 50 -6.86 11.42 -4.77
CA ASN A 50 -8.29 11.28 -5.03
C ASN A 50 -9.09 11.78 -3.81
N THR A 51 -9.64 13.00 -3.91
CA THR A 51 -10.40 13.65 -2.84
C THR A 51 -11.63 12.83 -2.44
N GLN A 52 -12.29 12.18 -3.40
CA GLN A 52 -13.45 11.32 -3.12
C GLN A 52 -13.07 10.14 -2.22
N ARG A 53 -11.89 9.55 -2.42
CA ARG A 53 -11.41 8.46 -1.58
C ARG A 53 -11.17 8.91 -0.13
N TYR A 54 -10.68 10.12 0.06
CA TYR A 54 -10.51 10.70 1.40
C TYR A 54 -11.86 10.89 2.09
N VAL A 55 -12.84 11.46 1.38
CA VAL A 55 -14.22 11.62 1.87
C VAL A 55 -14.84 10.26 2.19
N ASP A 56 -14.60 9.25 1.36
CA ASP A 56 -15.09 7.88 1.59
C ASP A 56 -14.52 7.28 2.90
N ILE A 57 -13.24 7.54 3.21
CA ILE A 57 -12.61 7.09 4.47
C ILE A 57 -13.21 7.83 5.68
N GLU A 58 -13.38 9.15 5.59
CA GLU A 58 -13.96 9.95 6.67
C GLU A 58 -15.43 9.57 6.94
N ASN A 59 -16.17 9.22 5.91
CA ASN A 59 -17.56 8.75 6.01
C ASN A 59 -17.68 7.27 6.41
N HIS A 60 -16.56 6.52 6.39
CA HIS A 60 -16.58 5.13 6.80
C HIS A 60 -16.77 5.02 8.32
N LYS A 61 -17.72 4.19 8.78
CA LYS A 61 -18.07 4.06 10.20
C LYS A 61 -16.89 3.81 11.12
N GLN A 62 -15.84 3.16 10.62
CA GLN A 62 -14.64 2.81 11.36
C GLN A 62 -13.41 3.63 10.93
N LYS A 63 -13.61 4.69 10.11
CA LYS A 63 -12.55 5.59 9.60
C LYS A 63 -11.37 4.86 8.95
N ILE A 64 -11.65 3.80 8.23
CA ILE A 64 -10.67 2.99 7.49
C ILE A 64 -10.95 3.03 6.00
N ASP A 65 -9.95 2.71 5.18
CA ASP A 65 -10.12 2.55 3.73
C ASP A 65 -10.86 1.24 3.42
N GLY A 66 -12.18 1.29 3.47
CA GLY A 66 -13.05 0.15 3.20
C GLY A 66 -12.87 -0.44 1.81
N LYS A 67 -12.44 0.36 0.82
CA LYS A 67 -12.11 -0.13 -0.51
C LYS A 67 -10.87 -1.02 -0.49
N ASN A 68 -9.82 -0.62 0.22
CA ASN A 68 -8.62 -1.45 0.36
C ASN A 68 -8.91 -2.74 1.14
N MET A 69 -9.69 -2.65 2.21
CA MET A 69 -10.08 -3.85 2.98
C MET A 69 -10.86 -4.85 2.13
N LEU A 70 -11.83 -4.38 1.35
CA LEU A 70 -12.54 -5.21 0.38
C LEU A 70 -11.56 -5.88 -0.59
N HIS A 71 -10.59 -5.11 -1.14
CA HIS A 71 -9.60 -5.66 -2.07
C HIS A 71 -8.72 -6.71 -1.43
N CYS A 72 -8.27 -6.51 -0.19
CA CYS A 72 -7.48 -7.50 0.54
C CYS A 72 -8.23 -8.84 0.68
N ILE A 73 -9.46 -8.82 1.19
CA ILE A 73 -10.27 -10.04 1.33
C ILE A 73 -10.49 -10.71 -0.02
N ARG A 74 -10.86 -9.93 -1.04
CA ARG A 74 -11.05 -10.44 -2.40
C ARG A 74 -9.80 -11.12 -2.95
N LEU A 75 -8.63 -10.49 -2.83
CA LEU A 75 -7.37 -11.03 -3.36
C LEU A 75 -6.94 -12.30 -2.63
N ILE A 76 -7.08 -12.36 -1.30
CA ILE A 76 -6.76 -13.55 -0.51
C ILE A 76 -7.67 -14.72 -0.95
N THR A 77 -8.97 -14.46 -1.09
CA THR A 77 -9.93 -15.51 -1.52
C THR A 77 -9.62 -15.98 -2.95
N MET A 78 -9.31 -15.06 -3.86
CA MET A 78 -8.92 -15.42 -5.24
C MET A 78 -7.60 -16.21 -5.26
N GLY A 79 -6.61 -15.81 -4.47
CA GLY A 79 -5.34 -16.53 -4.36
C GLY A 79 -5.56 -17.98 -3.88
N LYS A 80 -6.41 -18.17 -2.89
CA LYS A 80 -6.78 -19.50 -2.43
C LYS A 80 -7.45 -20.33 -3.53
N GLU A 81 -8.40 -19.76 -4.25
CA GLU A 81 -9.09 -20.45 -5.35
C GLU A 81 -8.12 -20.88 -6.46
N ILE A 82 -7.14 -20.02 -6.79
CA ILE A 82 -6.10 -20.36 -7.76
C ILE A 82 -5.25 -21.54 -7.26
N ALA A 83 -4.82 -21.52 -6.00
CA ALA A 83 -4.05 -22.60 -5.40
C ALA A 83 -4.81 -23.94 -5.39
N GLU A 84 -6.12 -23.89 -5.17
CA GLU A 84 -7.03 -25.04 -5.20
C GLU A 84 -7.40 -25.49 -6.63
N GLY A 85 -6.85 -24.87 -7.68
CA GLY A 85 -7.13 -25.22 -9.06
C GLY A 85 -8.50 -24.81 -9.58
N LYS A 86 -9.21 -23.94 -8.85
CA LYS A 86 -10.56 -23.43 -9.24
C LYS A 86 -10.51 -22.33 -10.29
N GLY A 87 -9.30 -21.94 -10.72
CA GLY A 87 -9.08 -20.88 -11.67
C GLY A 87 -9.30 -19.48 -11.13
N LEU A 88 -9.41 -18.50 -12.03
CA LEU A 88 -9.56 -17.09 -11.70
C LEU A 88 -11.02 -16.66 -11.80
N ASN A 89 -11.72 -16.58 -10.67
CA ASN A 89 -13.11 -16.12 -10.60
C ASN A 89 -13.18 -14.62 -10.34
N VAL A 90 -13.32 -13.81 -11.39
CA VAL A 90 -13.41 -12.35 -11.28
C VAL A 90 -14.76 -11.92 -10.72
N ARG A 91 -15.84 -12.60 -11.12
CA ARG A 91 -17.20 -12.33 -10.63
C ARG A 91 -17.43 -13.07 -9.32
N ARG A 92 -17.36 -12.31 -8.22
CA ARG A 92 -17.40 -12.88 -6.88
C ARG A 92 -18.81 -13.27 -6.44
N PRO A 93 -19.00 -14.49 -5.93
CA PRO A 93 -20.29 -14.90 -5.35
C PRO A 93 -20.60 -14.12 -4.06
N GLU A 94 -19.57 -13.78 -3.27
CA GLU A 94 -19.69 -13.02 -2.02
C GLU A 94 -19.75 -11.49 -2.23
N LYS A 95 -20.21 -11.01 -3.39
CA LYS A 95 -20.25 -9.59 -3.75
C LYS A 95 -20.91 -8.72 -2.67
N ASP A 96 -22.02 -9.14 -2.12
CA ASP A 96 -22.78 -8.34 -1.15
C ASP A 96 -22.01 -8.19 0.17
N TYR A 97 -21.33 -9.24 0.60
CA TYR A 97 -20.43 -9.19 1.74
C TYR A 97 -19.25 -8.23 1.50
N LEU A 98 -18.60 -8.30 0.35
CA LEU A 98 -17.53 -7.37 -0.02
C LEU A 98 -18.01 -5.91 -0.04
N ILE A 99 -19.23 -5.66 -0.49
CA ILE A 99 -19.84 -4.33 -0.45
C ILE A 99 -20.10 -3.88 1.01
N SER A 100 -20.51 -4.79 1.90
CA SER A 100 -20.72 -4.47 3.31
C SER A 100 -19.43 -4.05 4.01
N ILE A 101 -18.29 -4.69 3.69
CA ILE A 101 -16.96 -4.28 4.14
C ILE A 101 -16.65 -2.85 3.68
N ARG A 102 -16.86 -2.57 2.40
CA ARG A 102 -16.62 -1.22 1.83
C ARG A 102 -17.44 -0.14 2.55
N LYS A 103 -18.66 -0.46 2.95
CA LYS A 103 -19.57 0.46 3.66
C LYS A 103 -19.31 0.55 5.16
N GLY A 104 -18.35 -0.19 5.72
CA GLY A 104 -18.05 -0.21 7.14
C GLY A 104 -19.11 -0.89 8.00
N ALA A 105 -19.88 -1.79 7.42
CA ALA A 105 -20.92 -2.55 8.15
C ALA A 105 -20.34 -3.75 8.93
N VAL A 106 -19.10 -4.16 8.62
CA VAL A 106 -18.39 -5.27 9.29
C VAL A 106 -17.44 -4.69 10.33
N ASN A 107 -17.37 -5.31 11.51
CA ASN A 107 -16.45 -4.90 12.57
C ASN A 107 -14.99 -5.10 12.12
N LEU A 108 -14.10 -4.14 12.42
CA LEU A 108 -12.70 -4.19 11.99
C LEU A 108 -11.94 -5.38 12.61
N GLU A 109 -12.12 -5.65 13.90
CA GLU A 109 -11.43 -6.74 14.58
C GLU A 109 -11.83 -8.11 14.03
N GLU A 110 -13.13 -8.30 13.78
CA GLU A 110 -13.66 -9.49 13.13
C GLU A 110 -13.10 -9.65 11.72
N LEU A 111 -13.03 -8.56 10.97
CA LEU A 111 -12.50 -8.55 9.60
C LEU A 111 -11.01 -8.88 9.57
N LEU A 112 -10.23 -8.36 10.51
CA LEU A 112 -8.80 -8.67 10.62
C LEU A 112 -8.57 -10.13 10.99
N THR A 113 -9.35 -10.66 11.93
CA THR A 113 -9.30 -12.08 12.32
C THR A 113 -9.66 -12.99 11.13
N GLN A 114 -10.69 -12.63 10.38
CA GLN A 114 -11.08 -13.34 9.16
C GLN A 114 -9.98 -13.28 8.09
N ALA A 115 -9.39 -12.10 7.87
CA ALA A 115 -8.32 -11.93 6.90
C ALA A 115 -7.10 -12.82 7.24
N GLU A 116 -6.71 -12.89 8.51
CA GLU A 116 -5.61 -13.73 8.96
C GLU A 116 -5.93 -15.22 8.78
N THR A 117 -7.14 -15.64 9.12
CA THR A 117 -7.59 -17.03 8.91
C THR A 117 -7.59 -17.41 7.44
N LEU A 118 -8.12 -16.54 6.57
CA LEU A 118 -8.13 -16.74 5.13
C LEU A 118 -6.70 -16.78 4.56
N LYS A 119 -5.83 -15.89 5.02
CA LYS A 119 -4.42 -15.84 4.59
C LYS A 119 -3.69 -17.15 4.92
N ASN A 120 -3.84 -17.63 6.14
CA ASN A 120 -3.23 -18.89 6.56
C ASN A 120 -3.78 -20.08 5.76
N SER A 121 -5.09 -20.11 5.51
CA SER A 121 -5.72 -21.10 4.64
C SER A 121 -5.22 -21.03 3.19
N MET A 122 -5.01 -19.82 2.66
CA MET A 122 -4.45 -19.60 1.32
C MET A 122 -3.02 -20.16 1.23
N TYR A 123 -2.15 -19.85 2.19
CA TYR A 123 -0.78 -20.40 2.21
C TYR A 123 -0.78 -21.92 2.24
N LYS A 124 -1.59 -22.53 3.11
CA LYS A 124 -1.74 -23.97 3.14
C LYS A 124 -2.19 -24.54 1.78
N SER A 125 -3.14 -23.90 1.11
CA SER A 125 -3.57 -24.31 -0.23
C SER A 125 -2.46 -24.18 -1.27
N PHE A 126 -1.57 -23.19 -1.16
CA PHE A 126 -0.40 -23.06 -2.04
C PHE A 126 0.64 -24.16 -1.77
N ASP A 127 0.91 -24.47 -0.50
CA ASP A 127 1.85 -25.55 -0.12
C ASP A 127 1.37 -26.93 -0.64
N GLU A 128 0.06 -27.15 -0.70
CA GLU A 128 -0.57 -28.38 -1.20
C GLU A 128 -0.88 -28.33 -2.71
N SER A 129 -0.61 -27.21 -3.40
CA SER A 129 -0.96 -27.01 -4.81
C SER A 129 -0.02 -27.73 -5.77
N ASN A 130 -0.54 -28.04 -6.95
CA ASN A 130 0.26 -28.55 -8.08
C ASN A 130 0.76 -27.41 -9.00
N LEU A 131 0.72 -26.18 -8.55
CA LEU A 131 1.22 -25.05 -9.32
C LEU A 131 2.75 -25.12 -9.41
N PRO A 132 3.34 -24.81 -10.57
CA PRO A 132 4.79 -24.79 -10.73
C PRO A 132 5.41 -23.64 -9.91
N ASP A 133 6.54 -23.89 -9.25
CA ASP A 133 7.27 -22.88 -8.45
C ASP A 133 7.76 -21.71 -9.30
N ASN A 134 7.97 -21.93 -10.59
CA ASN A 134 8.50 -20.92 -11.50
C ASN A 134 7.66 -20.82 -12.77
N VAL A 135 7.54 -19.61 -13.27
CA VAL A 135 6.90 -19.34 -14.56
C VAL A 135 7.83 -19.76 -15.70
N ASP A 136 7.30 -20.50 -16.69
CA ASP A 136 8.02 -20.78 -17.94
C ASP A 136 8.12 -19.49 -18.78
N LYS A 137 9.23 -18.77 -18.58
CA LYS A 137 9.49 -17.50 -19.24
C LYS A 137 9.61 -17.66 -20.77
N GLU A 138 10.16 -18.78 -21.25
CA GLU A 138 10.32 -19.01 -22.68
C GLU A 138 8.98 -19.20 -23.36
N PHE A 139 8.10 -20.00 -22.76
CA PHE A 139 6.73 -20.16 -23.24
C PHE A 139 6.00 -18.82 -23.33
N PHE A 140 6.03 -18.01 -22.28
CA PHE A 140 5.33 -16.72 -22.27
C PHE A 140 5.93 -15.72 -23.26
N MET A 141 7.25 -15.73 -23.46
CA MET A 141 7.89 -14.88 -24.49
C MET A 141 7.48 -15.29 -25.89
N LYS A 142 7.42 -16.59 -26.21
CA LYS A 142 6.95 -17.09 -27.50
C LYS A 142 5.48 -16.70 -27.72
N LEU A 143 4.62 -16.92 -26.73
CA LEU A 143 3.21 -16.56 -26.78
C LEU A 143 3.01 -15.05 -27.03
N LEU A 144 3.79 -14.20 -26.34
CA LEU A 144 3.74 -12.75 -26.53
C LEU A 144 4.12 -12.35 -27.96
N ILE A 145 5.16 -12.98 -28.52
CA ILE A 145 5.59 -12.72 -29.90
C ILE A 145 4.47 -13.14 -30.89
N GLU A 146 3.90 -14.30 -30.71
CA GLU A 146 2.80 -14.77 -31.57
C GLU A 146 1.57 -13.85 -31.52
N ILE A 147 1.16 -13.41 -30.33
CA ILE A 147 0.04 -12.48 -30.17
C ILE A 147 0.35 -11.16 -30.89
N ARG A 148 1.55 -10.61 -30.75
CA ARG A 148 1.97 -9.39 -31.44
C ARG A 148 1.97 -9.55 -32.94
N GLN A 149 2.56 -10.63 -33.46
CA GLN A 149 2.57 -10.91 -34.89
C GLN A 149 1.15 -10.97 -35.47
N LYS A 150 0.23 -11.66 -34.80
CA LYS A 150 -1.17 -11.74 -35.24
C LYS A 150 -1.90 -10.39 -35.18
N SER A 151 -1.55 -9.54 -34.21
CA SER A 151 -2.16 -8.21 -34.05
C SER A 151 -1.67 -7.19 -35.10
N TYR A 152 -0.49 -7.40 -35.69
CA TYR A 152 0.05 -6.52 -36.74
C TYR A 152 -0.33 -6.94 -38.17
N VAL A 153 -0.88 -8.12 -38.34
CA VAL A 153 -1.28 -8.64 -39.67
C VAL A 153 -2.80 -8.43 -39.93
N SER A 154 -3.51 -7.89 -38.94
CA SER A 154 -4.91 -7.45 -39.06
C SER A 154 -5.00 -5.97 -39.37
#